data_959bffa3c127c0626b596d94a74f953f
#
_entry.id   959bffa3c127c0626b596d94a74f953f
#
_cell.length_a   1.000
_cell.length_b   1.000
_cell.length_c   1.000
_cell.angle_alpha   90.00
_cell.angle_beta   90.00
_cell.angle_gamma   90.00
#
_symmetry.space_group_name_H-M   'P 1'
#
loop_
_entity.id
_entity.type
_entity.pdbx_description
1 polymer ?
#
loop_
_entity_poly.entity_id
_entity_poly.type
_entity_poly.pdbx_seq_one_letter_code
_entity_poly.pdbx_strand_id
1 'polypeptide(L)'
;MALILCGLFVLSFVGCGPEKTPEPVGGDTEIDYNGVININLPTKDFPYEDNAIKAVADAYTEKHPETKINVQTKESATYKDWLDSQFAGGETVTDADIVQTLLISNTYLSTKMVDFSDYLVKKNPYADEKVWKDTMSEEAYPLSADRTGVYSLSYTSTMSLFFYNKSIWRQAGLVNTDGTDKIPQTWDELVEFCKAIKELTGKIPFTVGGSTYTTNAMSWLTNIYTDQYYRGAVELFHAVAGDYCYDPDIDADWTLDVTNRNNDSSSNYTVNMLRFLKAIDDGEISPGDAKYQAMMNNFKKLIPDYTQTNFTSNNYYQAEENFWSQKACLVYNTSDFFNTYKQIFAARPDAEQFDIGFFLAPPMTGTGASAPDADYVRSVGGAYGYYGVVKKDKAHNDLVMDFMMFWGSKEGQDIYNASMEEQGAYTSGDSLINDVEVPSSIYPAKDIEFPGLCHNNPMGNHFGNLCAMNGTVSQSWNMYCKQFFDGNVDTATFCNNLERALKAGIPDYLKTLNWRSDALSDVTKNPSL
;
A
#
# COMPACT_ATOMS: atom_id res chain seq x y z
N MET A 1 17.33 13.74 4.59
CA MET A 1 17.66 12.62 3.69
C MET A 1 16.77 11.49 4.11
N ALA A 2 15.48 11.65 3.78
CA ALA A 2 14.46 10.68 4.13
C ALA A 2 14.61 9.48 3.20
N LEU A 3 14.72 8.29 3.74
CA LEU A 3 14.79 7.05 2.99
C LEU A 3 13.37 6.51 2.76
N ILE A 4 13.11 6.35 1.54
CA ILE A 4 12.29 5.37 0.85
C ILE A 4 11.53 4.43 1.79
N LEU A 5 10.28 4.73 2.07
CA LEU A 5 9.28 3.69 2.15
C LEU A 5 9.08 3.18 0.71
N CYS A 6 9.99 2.33 0.24
CA CYS A 6 9.65 1.42 -0.84
C CYS A 6 8.57 0.51 -0.27
N GLY A 7 7.32 0.86 -0.53
CA GLY A 7 6.23 -0.06 -0.33
C GLY A 7 6.44 -1.29 -1.20
N LEU A 8 7.21 -2.22 -0.69
CA LEU A 8 7.05 -3.62 -1.04
C LEU A 8 5.74 -4.02 -0.37
N PHE A 9 4.63 -3.71 -1.03
CA PHE A 9 3.36 -4.34 -0.70
C PHE A 9 3.59 -5.83 -0.82
N VAL A 10 3.70 -6.47 0.33
CA VAL A 10 3.79 -7.93 0.41
C VAL A 10 2.41 -8.45 0.02
N LEU A 11 2.38 -9.06 -1.12
CA LEU A 11 1.24 -9.78 -1.67
C LEU A 11 0.73 -10.82 -0.71
N SER A 12 -0.53 -10.73 -0.38
CA SER A 12 -1.27 -11.85 0.17
C SER A 12 -1.45 -12.90 -0.93
N PHE A 13 -0.53 -13.84 -1.04
CA PHE A 13 -0.70 -15.00 -1.89
C PHE A 13 -1.65 -15.99 -1.22
N VAL A 14 -2.74 -16.27 -1.87
CA VAL A 14 -3.70 -17.30 -1.45
C VAL A 14 -3.18 -18.66 -1.89
N GLY A 15 -2.49 -19.34 -1.00
CA GLY A 15 -2.20 -20.77 -1.11
C GLY A 15 -2.96 -21.51 0.00
N CYS A 16 -3.89 -22.41 -0.35
CA CYS A 16 -4.67 -23.19 0.60
C CYS A 16 -3.82 -24.24 1.31
N GLY A 17 -3.72 -24.14 2.64
CA GLY A 17 -3.44 -25.28 3.51
C GLY A 17 -4.75 -25.67 4.23
N PRO A 18 -4.94 -26.92 4.65
CA PRO A 18 -6.15 -27.32 5.36
C PRO A 18 -6.26 -26.56 6.69
N GLU A 19 -7.37 -25.86 6.87
CA GLU A 19 -7.72 -25.21 8.12
C GLU A 19 -7.74 -26.25 9.26
N LYS A 20 -6.89 -26.07 10.26
CA LYS A 20 -7.08 -26.69 11.55
C LYS A 20 -8.17 -25.91 12.26
N THR A 21 -9.32 -26.52 12.46
CA THR A 21 -10.33 -26.03 13.39
C THR A 21 -9.63 -25.71 14.70
N PRO A 22 -9.66 -24.47 15.23
CA PRO A 22 -9.02 -24.17 16.50
C PRO A 22 -9.73 -24.97 17.59
N GLU A 23 -8.99 -25.81 18.31
CA GLU A 23 -9.46 -26.28 19.63
C GLU A 23 -9.60 -25.03 20.51
N PRO A 24 -10.63 -24.96 21.38
CA PRO A 24 -10.77 -23.84 22.30
C PRO A 24 -9.53 -23.77 23.17
N VAL A 25 -8.73 -22.74 22.95
CA VAL A 25 -7.51 -22.47 23.74
C VAL A 25 -7.92 -22.26 25.20
N GLY A 26 -7.35 -23.07 26.08
CA GLY A 26 -7.66 -23.12 27.51
C GLY A 26 -7.50 -21.78 28.20
N GLY A 27 -8.29 -21.66 29.27
CA GLY A 27 -8.52 -20.58 30.21
C GLY A 27 -7.61 -19.36 30.19
N ASP A 28 -8.27 -18.20 30.32
CA ASP A 28 -7.65 -16.89 30.52
C ASP A 28 -6.58 -16.99 31.61
N THR A 29 -5.32 -16.99 31.21
CA THR A 29 -4.22 -16.76 32.14
C THR A 29 -4.28 -15.27 32.51
N GLU A 30 -4.39 -14.97 33.79
CA GLU A 30 -4.30 -13.62 34.35
C GLU A 30 -3.00 -12.98 33.82
N ILE A 31 -3.11 -11.79 33.24
CA ILE A 31 -1.96 -11.06 32.66
C ILE A 31 -1.11 -10.54 33.81
N ASP A 32 0.19 -10.82 33.78
CA ASP A 32 1.15 -10.18 34.69
C ASP A 32 1.54 -8.80 34.11
N TYR A 33 1.01 -7.75 34.70
CA TYR A 33 1.29 -6.38 34.30
C TYR A 33 2.65 -5.86 34.78
N ASN A 34 3.41 -6.61 35.54
CA ASN A 34 4.73 -6.19 36.00
C ASN A 34 5.79 -6.46 34.93
N GLY A 35 5.95 -5.51 34.00
CA GLY A 35 6.87 -5.66 32.88
C GLY A 35 7.29 -4.37 32.23
N VAL A 36 8.17 -4.50 31.23
CA VAL A 36 8.65 -3.39 30.40
C VAL A 36 8.32 -3.70 28.94
N ILE A 37 7.67 -2.78 28.25
CA ILE A 37 7.39 -2.85 26.82
C ILE A 37 8.28 -1.82 26.10
N ASN A 38 9.07 -2.26 25.15
CA ASN A 38 9.95 -1.41 24.34
C ASN A 38 9.42 -1.32 22.91
N ILE A 39 8.95 -0.14 22.54
CA ILE A 39 8.45 0.19 21.19
C ILE A 39 9.59 0.80 20.40
N ASN A 40 9.92 0.24 19.22
CA ASN A 40 11.00 0.73 18.36
C ASN A 40 10.48 0.89 16.93
N LEU A 41 10.20 2.12 16.52
CA LEU A 41 9.57 2.43 15.23
C LEU A 41 10.44 3.37 14.37
N PRO A 42 10.28 3.37 13.03
CA PRO A 42 11.00 4.26 12.12
C PRO A 42 10.31 5.64 12.02
N THR A 43 9.84 6.18 13.14
CA THR A 43 9.04 7.40 13.20
C THR A 43 9.84 8.64 13.51
N LYS A 44 11.17 8.53 13.66
CA LYS A 44 12.03 9.71 13.92
C LYS A 44 11.92 10.80 12.85
N ASP A 45 11.60 10.40 11.62
CA ASP A 45 11.33 11.32 10.53
C ASP A 45 9.90 11.90 10.59
N PHE A 46 9.05 11.38 11.49
CA PHE A 46 7.65 11.77 11.74
C PHE A 46 7.43 12.05 13.24
N PRO A 47 8.02 13.12 13.80
CA PRO A 47 8.09 13.33 15.26
C PRO A 47 6.71 13.45 15.94
N TYR A 48 5.66 13.71 15.18
CA TYR A 48 4.29 13.83 15.71
C TYR A 48 3.70 12.48 16.09
N GLU A 49 3.97 11.43 15.29
CA GLU A 49 3.52 10.07 15.58
C GLU A 49 4.14 9.53 16.87
N ASP A 50 5.41 9.83 17.11
CA ASP A 50 6.11 9.44 18.35
C ASP A 50 5.39 9.95 19.59
N ASN A 51 5.01 11.22 19.57
CA ASN A 51 4.30 11.84 20.69
C ASN A 51 2.90 11.24 20.86
N ALA A 52 2.20 10.94 19.76
CA ALA A 52 0.88 10.32 19.80
C ALA A 52 0.93 8.89 20.37
N ILE A 53 1.92 8.09 19.94
CA ILE A 53 2.13 6.73 20.48
C ILE A 53 2.52 6.81 21.97
N LYS A 54 3.32 7.80 22.34
CA LYS A 54 3.66 8.01 23.73
C LYS A 54 2.45 8.39 24.58
N ALA A 55 1.55 9.23 24.08
CA ALA A 55 0.31 9.56 24.80
C ALA A 55 -0.55 8.31 25.06
N VAL A 56 -0.64 7.39 24.08
CA VAL A 56 -1.33 6.10 24.25
C VAL A 56 -0.60 5.23 25.30
N ALA A 57 0.73 5.18 25.27
CA ALA A 57 1.52 4.43 26.23
C ALA A 57 1.38 4.98 27.66
N ASP A 58 1.37 6.29 27.82
CA ASP A 58 1.17 6.95 29.12
C ASP A 58 -0.24 6.64 29.67
N ALA A 59 -1.29 6.69 28.85
CA ALA A 59 -2.66 6.36 29.24
C ALA A 59 -2.81 4.87 29.64
N TYR A 60 -2.13 3.95 28.95
CA TYR A 60 -2.09 2.55 29.34
C TYR A 60 -1.40 2.36 30.69
N THR A 61 -0.28 3.04 30.91
CA THR A 61 0.46 2.98 32.17
C THR A 61 -0.34 3.57 33.33
N GLU A 62 -1.22 4.55 33.11
CA GLU A 62 -2.15 5.03 34.15
C GLU A 62 -3.14 3.93 34.59
N LYS A 63 -3.57 3.05 33.69
CA LYS A 63 -4.42 1.90 33.99
C LYS A 63 -3.64 0.74 34.63
N HIS A 64 -2.39 0.57 34.23
CA HIS A 64 -1.50 -0.52 34.66
C HIS A 64 -0.16 0.04 35.18
N PRO A 65 -0.13 0.61 36.41
CA PRO A 65 1.05 1.34 36.93
C PRO A 65 2.30 0.45 37.11
N GLU A 66 2.15 -0.85 37.12
CA GLU A 66 3.24 -1.81 37.18
C GLU A 66 3.97 -1.99 35.85
N THR A 67 3.31 -1.59 34.73
CA THR A 67 3.86 -1.69 33.39
C THR A 67 4.65 -0.41 33.05
N LYS A 68 5.85 -0.58 32.52
CA LYS A 68 6.64 0.53 31.97
C LYS A 68 6.71 0.42 30.45
N ILE A 69 6.40 1.50 29.73
CA ILE A 69 6.49 1.54 28.26
C ILE A 69 7.55 2.55 27.85
N ASN A 70 8.50 2.12 27.03
CA ASN A 70 9.53 2.96 26.45
C ASN A 70 9.27 3.11 24.94
N VAL A 71 8.98 4.31 24.48
CA VAL A 71 8.85 4.61 23.04
C VAL A 71 10.20 5.15 22.55
N GLN A 72 10.81 4.42 21.62
CA GLN A 72 12.08 4.78 20.99
C GLN A 72 11.88 4.85 19.48
N THR A 73 12.50 5.82 18.86
CA THR A 73 12.35 6.07 17.44
C THR A 73 13.71 6.01 16.74
N LYS A 74 13.69 5.58 15.51
CA LYS A 74 14.86 5.39 14.66
C LYS A 74 14.65 6.11 13.33
N GLU A 75 15.73 6.48 12.69
CA GLU A 75 15.68 7.04 11.34
C GLU A 75 15.24 5.97 10.35
N SER A 76 14.23 6.25 9.53
CA SER A 76 13.71 5.34 8.51
C SER A 76 14.82 4.83 7.58
N ALA A 77 15.80 5.69 7.32
CA ALA A 77 16.97 5.40 6.49
C ALA A 77 17.79 4.18 6.91
N THR A 78 17.89 3.93 8.20
CA THR A 78 18.74 2.86 8.77
C THR A 78 17.92 1.80 9.48
N TYR A 79 16.59 1.94 9.50
CA TYR A 79 15.71 1.08 10.25
C TYR A 79 15.77 -0.38 9.79
N LYS A 80 15.78 -0.61 8.47
CA LYS A 80 15.92 -1.97 7.93
C LYS A 80 17.22 -2.63 8.35
N ASP A 81 18.34 -1.93 8.24
CA ASP A 81 19.65 -2.48 8.62
C ASP A 81 19.70 -2.80 10.11
N TRP A 82 19.05 -1.95 10.92
CA TRP A 82 18.89 -2.20 12.34
C TRP A 82 18.07 -3.46 12.60
N LEU A 83 16.88 -3.62 11.97
CA LEU A 83 16.04 -4.83 12.09
C LEU A 83 16.82 -6.09 11.69
N ASP A 84 17.50 -6.05 10.55
CA ASP A 84 18.29 -7.19 10.07
C ASP A 84 19.38 -7.55 11.09
N SER A 85 20.03 -6.57 11.71
CA SER A 85 21.02 -6.81 12.77
C SER A 85 20.43 -7.44 14.03
N GLN A 86 19.17 -7.10 14.38
CA GLN A 86 18.46 -7.65 15.54
C GLN A 86 18.07 -9.12 15.33
N PHE A 87 17.78 -9.52 14.09
CA PHE A 87 17.25 -10.85 13.77
C PHE A 87 18.28 -11.80 13.12
N ALA A 88 19.49 -11.34 12.80
CA ALA A 88 20.54 -12.15 12.13
C ALA A 88 21.03 -13.33 12.98
N GLY A 89 20.87 -13.30 14.30
CA GLY A 89 21.24 -14.38 15.20
C GLY A 89 20.22 -15.52 15.28
N GLY A 90 20.65 -16.71 15.68
CA GLY A 90 19.76 -17.88 15.87
C GLY A 90 18.68 -17.64 16.93
N GLU A 91 19.01 -16.93 18.01
CA GLU A 91 18.08 -16.47 19.05
C GLU A 91 17.78 -14.97 18.84
N THR A 92 16.57 -14.54 19.26
CA THR A 92 16.21 -13.11 19.22
C THR A 92 17.02 -12.36 20.27
N VAL A 93 17.90 -11.48 19.87
CA VAL A 93 18.86 -10.76 20.73
C VAL A 93 18.36 -9.35 21.06
N THR A 94 17.20 -8.94 20.52
CA THR A 94 16.66 -7.58 20.70
C THR A 94 15.86 -7.45 21.98
N ASP A 95 15.97 -6.29 22.63
CA ASP A 95 15.07 -5.88 23.71
C ASP A 95 13.77 -5.23 23.20
N ALA A 96 13.67 -4.96 21.89
CA ALA A 96 12.45 -4.45 21.28
C ALA A 96 11.29 -5.45 21.41
N ASP A 97 10.10 -4.94 21.67
CA ASP A 97 8.85 -5.70 21.73
C ASP A 97 7.94 -5.38 20.57
N ILE A 98 7.77 -4.12 20.23
CA ILE A 98 6.95 -3.69 19.09
C ILE A 98 7.85 -3.04 18.06
N VAL A 99 7.73 -3.51 16.81
CA VAL A 99 8.51 -3.05 15.66
C VAL A 99 7.60 -2.90 14.43
N GLN A 100 8.02 -2.09 13.46
CA GLN A 100 7.36 -2.07 12.16
C GLN A 100 7.83 -3.24 11.31
N THR A 101 6.88 -4.05 10.81
CA THR A 101 7.18 -5.30 10.09
C THR A 101 7.35 -5.14 8.59
N LEU A 102 6.98 -4.01 8.00
CA LEU A 102 6.99 -3.78 6.54
C LEU A 102 8.34 -4.10 5.87
N LEU A 103 9.45 -3.91 6.59
CA LEU A 103 10.80 -4.14 6.07
C LEU A 103 11.43 -5.47 6.56
N ILE A 104 10.67 -6.29 7.31
CA ILE A 104 11.13 -7.59 7.81
C ILE A 104 10.96 -8.62 6.67
N SER A 105 11.98 -9.48 6.48
CA SER A 105 11.86 -10.58 5.52
C SER A 105 10.81 -11.60 5.95
N ASN A 106 10.11 -12.24 5.00
CA ASN A 106 9.10 -13.27 5.29
C ASN A 106 9.65 -14.40 6.17
N THR A 107 10.93 -14.76 6.02
CA THR A 107 11.58 -15.77 6.86
C THR A 107 11.61 -15.37 8.34
N TYR A 108 11.76 -14.08 8.64
CA TYR A 108 11.74 -13.59 10.02
C TYR A 108 10.32 -13.37 10.54
N LEU A 109 9.35 -13.04 9.69
CA LEU A 109 7.96 -12.86 10.12
C LEU A 109 7.46 -14.11 10.86
N SER A 110 7.46 -15.26 10.23
CA SER A 110 6.92 -16.49 10.83
C SER A 110 7.78 -17.05 11.99
N THR A 111 9.08 -16.76 12.02
CA THR A 111 10.00 -17.35 13.01
C THR A 111 10.26 -16.44 14.22
N LYS A 112 10.22 -15.11 14.05
CA LYS A 112 10.62 -14.13 15.07
C LYS A 112 9.48 -13.27 15.60
N MET A 113 8.34 -13.26 14.92
CA MET A 113 7.19 -12.47 15.34
C MET A 113 6.11 -13.34 15.98
N VAL A 114 5.32 -12.74 16.86
CA VAL A 114 4.12 -13.37 17.43
C VAL A 114 3.08 -13.49 16.32
N ASP A 115 2.45 -14.65 16.20
CA ASP A 115 1.26 -14.83 15.40
C ASP A 115 0.04 -14.29 16.17
N PHE A 116 -0.61 -13.29 15.61
CA PHE A 116 -1.78 -12.66 16.21
C PHE A 116 -3.06 -13.51 16.07
N SER A 117 -3.07 -14.55 15.26
CA SER A 117 -4.28 -15.34 14.94
C SER A 117 -5.01 -15.84 16.17
N ASP A 118 -4.27 -16.36 17.18
CA ASP A 118 -4.84 -16.84 18.44
C ASP A 118 -5.35 -15.70 19.34
N TYR A 119 -4.83 -14.49 19.19
CA TYR A 119 -5.25 -13.31 19.96
C TYR A 119 -6.46 -12.62 19.32
N LEU A 120 -6.52 -12.58 18.01
CA LEU A 120 -7.60 -11.95 17.25
C LEU A 120 -8.99 -12.56 17.51
N VAL A 121 -9.02 -13.84 17.93
CA VAL A 121 -10.28 -14.52 18.31
C VAL A 121 -10.64 -14.36 19.79
N LYS A 122 -9.78 -13.73 20.61
CA LYS A 122 -10.07 -13.43 22.01
C LYS A 122 -10.88 -12.15 22.11
N LYS A 123 -11.51 -11.96 23.26
CA LYS A 123 -12.18 -10.72 23.61
C LYS A 123 -11.18 -9.62 23.89
N ASN A 124 -11.47 -8.41 23.40
CA ASN A 124 -10.70 -7.22 23.74
C ASN A 124 -11.33 -6.55 24.98
N PRO A 125 -10.64 -6.51 26.15
CA PRO A 125 -11.19 -5.92 27.38
C PRO A 125 -11.38 -4.40 27.27
N TYR A 126 -10.77 -3.74 26.30
CA TYR A 126 -10.87 -2.30 26.02
C TYR A 126 -11.90 -1.96 24.94
N ALA A 127 -12.68 -2.94 24.47
CA ALA A 127 -13.67 -2.78 23.40
C ALA A 127 -14.98 -3.52 23.73
N ASP A 128 -15.54 -3.29 24.93
CA ASP A 128 -16.80 -3.87 25.42
C ASP A 128 -16.83 -5.42 25.33
N GLU A 129 -15.69 -6.07 25.57
CA GLU A 129 -15.57 -7.54 25.49
C GLU A 129 -15.94 -8.13 24.12
N LYS A 130 -15.93 -7.33 23.05
CA LYS A 130 -16.06 -7.81 21.67
C LYS A 130 -14.86 -8.66 21.29
N VAL A 131 -15.03 -9.60 20.37
CA VAL A 131 -13.89 -10.33 19.77
C VAL A 131 -12.99 -9.33 19.07
N TRP A 132 -11.67 -9.40 19.32
CA TRP A 132 -10.75 -8.34 18.88
C TRP A 132 -10.80 -8.08 17.38
N LYS A 133 -10.76 -9.13 16.54
CA LYS A 133 -10.87 -8.96 15.08
C LYS A 133 -12.16 -8.24 14.63
N ASP A 134 -13.25 -8.40 15.40
CA ASP A 134 -14.55 -7.79 15.06
C ASP A 134 -14.59 -6.28 15.43
N THR A 135 -13.53 -5.76 16.07
CA THR A 135 -13.39 -4.33 16.41
C THR A 135 -12.65 -3.53 15.36
N MET A 136 -12.21 -4.14 14.27
CA MET A 136 -11.43 -3.50 13.22
C MET A 136 -11.77 -4.05 11.84
N SER A 137 -11.40 -3.31 10.80
CA SER A 137 -11.54 -3.77 9.41
C SER A 137 -10.55 -4.92 9.11
N GLU A 138 -10.86 -5.74 8.11
CA GLU A 138 -9.99 -6.87 7.72
C GLU A 138 -8.60 -6.42 7.24
N GLU A 139 -8.49 -5.21 6.69
CA GLU A 139 -7.22 -4.63 6.28
C GLU A 139 -6.28 -4.37 7.47
N ALA A 140 -6.81 -4.26 8.69
CA ALA A 140 -6.02 -4.01 9.89
C ALA A 140 -5.10 -5.18 10.29
N TYR A 141 -5.46 -6.42 9.91
CA TYR A 141 -4.73 -7.65 10.27
C TYR A 141 -4.44 -8.53 9.05
N PRO A 142 -3.61 -8.07 8.12
CA PRO A 142 -3.35 -8.79 6.88
C PRO A 142 -2.70 -10.14 7.15
N LEU A 143 -3.21 -11.18 6.48
CA LEU A 143 -2.57 -12.49 6.48
C LEU A 143 -1.20 -12.40 5.81
N SER A 144 -0.20 -13.09 6.34
CA SER A 144 1.14 -13.14 5.74
C SER A 144 1.11 -13.70 4.32
N ALA A 145 2.10 -13.32 3.50
CA ALA A 145 2.19 -13.74 2.11
C ALA A 145 2.18 -15.26 1.89
N ASP A 146 2.76 -16.00 2.83
CA ASP A 146 2.78 -17.48 2.85
C ASP A 146 1.57 -18.08 3.58
N ARG A 147 0.63 -17.22 4.05
CA ARG A 147 -0.57 -17.59 4.82
C ARG A 147 -0.30 -18.41 6.08
N THR A 148 0.87 -18.31 6.65
CA THR A 148 1.23 -19.03 7.88
C THR A 148 0.65 -18.40 9.13
N GLY A 149 0.22 -17.13 9.08
CA GLY A 149 -0.37 -16.41 10.21
C GLY A 149 -0.52 -14.92 9.96
N VAL A 150 -0.99 -14.21 10.97
CA VAL A 150 -1.07 -12.74 11.03
C VAL A 150 0.06 -12.24 11.91
N TYR A 151 1.03 -11.53 11.35
CA TYR A 151 2.24 -11.08 12.07
C TYR A 151 2.34 -9.57 12.23
N SER A 152 1.34 -8.84 11.78
CA SER A 152 1.28 -7.39 11.91
C SER A 152 -0.14 -6.89 12.03
N LEU A 153 -0.29 -5.76 12.72
CA LEU A 153 -1.53 -4.99 12.79
C LEU A 153 -1.29 -3.58 12.28
N SER A 154 -2.34 -2.97 11.78
CA SER A 154 -2.37 -1.58 11.37
C SER A 154 -3.63 -0.93 11.92
N TYR A 155 -3.51 0.29 12.43
CA TYR A 155 -4.66 1.00 13.00
C TYR A 155 -5.15 2.14 12.12
N THR A 156 -4.34 2.50 11.11
CA THR A 156 -4.61 3.61 10.21
C THR A 156 -4.48 3.14 8.77
N SER A 157 -5.28 3.73 7.87
CA SER A 157 -5.19 3.49 6.43
C SER A 157 -4.31 4.52 5.72
N THR A 158 -4.10 4.32 4.43
CA THR A 158 -3.53 5.29 3.49
C THR A 158 -4.18 5.11 2.12
N MET A 159 -4.16 6.17 1.29
CA MET A 159 -4.58 6.10 -0.10
C MET A 159 -3.67 6.96 -0.98
N SER A 160 -3.59 6.67 -2.26
CA SER A 160 -2.81 7.47 -3.20
C SER A 160 -3.64 8.59 -3.82
N LEU A 161 -3.04 9.78 -3.93
CA LEU A 161 -3.67 11.01 -4.34
C LEU A 161 -2.75 11.81 -5.28
N PHE A 162 -3.34 12.60 -6.17
CA PHE A 162 -2.65 13.74 -6.76
C PHE A 162 -2.73 14.91 -5.78
N PHE A 163 -1.57 15.47 -5.44
CA PHE A 163 -1.45 16.72 -4.69
C PHE A 163 -1.07 17.85 -5.65
N TYR A 164 -1.64 19.04 -5.42
CA TYR A 164 -1.33 20.20 -6.24
C TYR A 164 -1.09 21.47 -5.41
N ASN A 165 -0.21 22.33 -5.93
CA ASN A 165 0.00 23.68 -5.40
C ASN A 165 -1.17 24.58 -5.83
N LYS A 166 -2.03 24.98 -4.86
CA LYS A 166 -3.22 25.80 -5.14
C LYS A 166 -2.90 27.13 -5.81
N SER A 167 -1.76 27.75 -5.47
CA SER A 167 -1.36 29.02 -6.06
C SER A 167 -1.08 28.88 -7.56
N ILE A 168 -0.28 27.87 -7.96
CA ILE A 168 0.02 27.61 -9.38
C ILE A 168 -1.23 27.15 -10.12
N TRP A 169 -2.07 26.31 -9.50
CA TRP A 169 -3.32 25.82 -10.04
C TRP A 169 -4.28 26.96 -10.43
N ARG A 170 -4.49 27.89 -9.48
CA ARG A 170 -5.34 29.07 -9.70
C ARG A 170 -4.74 30.07 -10.69
N GLN A 171 -3.40 30.22 -10.71
CA GLN A 171 -2.71 31.03 -11.70
C GLN A 171 -2.91 30.48 -13.13
N ALA A 172 -3.08 29.17 -13.27
CA ALA A 172 -3.44 28.52 -14.55
C ALA A 172 -4.93 28.66 -14.92
N GLY A 173 -5.72 29.39 -14.13
CA GLY A 173 -7.16 29.58 -14.39
C GLY A 173 -8.03 28.35 -14.08
N LEU A 174 -7.52 27.39 -13.33
CA LEU A 174 -8.22 26.17 -12.97
C LEU A 174 -9.14 26.39 -11.76
N VAL A 175 -10.07 27.34 -11.91
CA VAL A 175 -11.02 27.77 -10.87
C VAL A 175 -12.43 27.80 -11.45
N ASN A 176 -13.40 27.34 -10.68
CA ASN A 176 -14.81 27.41 -10.99
C ASN A 176 -15.36 28.85 -10.77
N THR A 177 -16.55 29.11 -11.29
CA THR A 177 -17.19 30.42 -11.14
C THR A 177 -17.55 30.79 -9.70
N ASP A 178 -17.66 29.80 -8.81
CA ASP A 178 -17.89 29.97 -7.37
C ASP A 178 -16.60 30.15 -6.56
N GLY A 179 -15.43 30.14 -7.22
CA GLY A 179 -14.12 30.29 -6.58
C GLY A 179 -13.50 29.01 -6.05
N THR A 180 -14.16 27.86 -6.19
CA THR A 180 -13.57 26.54 -5.88
C THR A 180 -12.59 26.09 -6.95
N ASP A 181 -11.63 25.24 -6.59
CA ASP A 181 -10.66 24.71 -7.54
C ASP A 181 -11.36 23.70 -8.49
N LYS A 182 -11.06 23.75 -9.79
CA LYS A 182 -11.50 22.74 -10.74
C LYS A 182 -10.74 21.46 -10.50
N ILE A 183 -11.45 20.33 -10.43
CA ILE A 183 -10.87 18.99 -10.26
C ILE A 183 -11.12 18.18 -11.54
N PRO A 184 -10.08 17.58 -12.15
CA PRO A 184 -10.26 16.81 -13.38
C PRO A 184 -11.05 15.53 -13.10
N GLN A 185 -12.05 15.26 -13.96
CA GLN A 185 -12.93 14.10 -13.84
C GLN A 185 -12.46 12.92 -14.71
N THR A 186 -11.59 13.21 -15.70
CA THR A 186 -11.01 12.21 -16.60
C THR A 186 -9.52 12.46 -16.79
N TRP A 187 -8.81 11.42 -17.26
CA TRP A 187 -7.39 11.54 -17.60
C TRP A 187 -7.15 12.62 -18.69
N ASP A 188 -8.03 12.71 -19.68
CA ASP A 188 -7.90 13.70 -20.73
C ASP A 188 -8.08 15.14 -20.19
N GLU A 189 -9.00 15.35 -19.23
CA GLU A 189 -9.10 16.65 -18.53
C GLU A 189 -7.83 16.96 -17.72
N LEU A 190 -7.23 15.97 -17.05
CA LEU A 190 -5.95 16.16 -16.36
C LEU A 190 -4.85 16.61 -17.33
N VAL A 191 -4.80 16.02 -18.54
CA VAL A 191 -3.85 16.42 -19.58
C VAL A 191 -4.09 17.87 -20.03
N GLU A 192 -5.35 18.28 -20.26
CA GLU A 192 -5.70 19.67 -20.61
C GLU A 192 -5.35 20.65 -19.47
N PHE A 193 -5.52 20.25 -18.21
CA PHE A 193 -5.10 21.08 -17.06
C PHE A 193 -3.58 21.21 -17.00
N CYS A 194 -2.84 20.14 -17.25
CA CYS A 194 -1.38 20.18 -17.35
C CYS A 194 -0.91 21.09 -18.49
N LYS A 195 -1.60 21.09 -19.62
CA LYS A 195 -1.34 22.01 -20.72
C LYS A 195 -1.54 23.46 -20.29
N ALA A 196 -2.66 23.79 -19.66
CA ALA A 196 -2.94 25.14 -19.15
C ALA A 196 -1.87 25.59 -18.12
N ILE A 197 -1.46 24.72 -17.20
CA ILE A 197 -0.40 25.02 -16.24
C ILE A 197 0.90 25.38 -16.97
N LYS A 198 1.32 24.58 -17.94
CA LYS A 198 2.55 24.82 -18.71
C LYS A 198 2.51 26.14 -19.47
N GLU A 199 1.41 26.40 -20.17
CA GLU A 199 1.26 27.57 -21.05
C GLU A 199 1.09 28.88 -20.28
N LEU A 200 0.31 28.86 -19.19
CA LEU A 200 -0.06 30.08 -18.47
C LEU A 200 0.88 30.43 -17.31
N THR A 201 1.59 29.45 -16.76
CA THR A 201 2.47 29.67 -15.60
C THR A 201 3.95 29.44 -15.89
N GLY A 202 4.28 28.72 -16.95
CA GLY A 202 5.64 28.30 -17.26
C GLY A 202 6.22 27.28 -16.27
N LYS A 203 5.40 26.76 -15.34
CA LYS A 203 5.81 25.75 -14.35
C LYS A 203 5.75 24.34 -14.95
N ILE A 204 6.42 23.40 -14.29
CA ILE A 204 6.29 21.98 -14.58
C ILE A 204 4.87 21.56 -14.16
N PRO A 205 4.03 21.04 -15.07
CA PRO A 205 2.68 20.62 -14.70
C PRO A 205 2.67 19.48 -13.69
N PHE A 206 3.36 18.39 -13.99
CA PHE A 206 3.40 17.19 -13.17
C PHE A 206 4.85 16.75 -12.92
N THR A 207 5.23 16.51 -11.67
CA THR A 207 6.54 15.99 -11.31
C THR A 207 6.42 14.56 -10.80
N VAL A 208 7.23 13.67 -11.34
CA VAL A 208 7.25 12.26 -10.98
C VAL A 208 8.62 11.65 -11.24
N GLY A 209 9.07 10.73 -10.39
CA GLY A 209 10.34 10.06 -10.58
C GLY A 209 10.27 8.99 -11.68
N GLY A 210 11.03 9.17 -12.75
CA GLY A 210 11.07 8.26 -13.90
C GLY A 210 12.37 7.44 -14.01
N SER A 211 13.25 7.49 -13.01
CA SER A 211 14.46 6.66 -12.98
C SER A 211 14.17 5.18 -12.65
N THR A 212 12.98 4.92 -12.11
CA THR A 212 12.46 3.57 -11.85
C THR A 212 10.96 3.53 -12.09
N TYR A 213 10.46 2.45 -12.69
CA TYR A 213 9.06 2.23 -13.05
C TYR A 213 8.43 1.06 -12.30
N THR A 214 9.22 0.36 -11.50
CA THR A 214 8.79 -0.80 -10.70
C THR A 214 8.60 -0.46 -9.23
N THR A 215 8.89 0.79 -8.84
CA THR A 215 8.73 1.28 -7.47
C THR A 215 8.21 2.71 -7.45
N ASN A 216 7.65 3.16 -6.32
CA ASN A 216 7.16 4.51 -6.09
C ASN A 216 6.03 4.98 -7.04
N ALA A 217 5.86 6.28 -7.22
CA ALA A 217 4.74 6.89 -7.90
C ALA A 217 4.46 6.34 -9.32
N MET A 218 5.49 6.00 -10.12
CA MET A 218 5.28 5.41 -11.44
C MET A 218 4.71 3.99 -11.37
N SER A 219 5.18 3.17 -10.43
CA SER A 219 4.59 1.86 -10.16
C SER A 219 3.14 1.98 -9.70
N TRP A 220 2.87 2.90 -8.77
CA TRP A 220 1.52 3.12 -8.25
C TRP A 220 0.55 3.55 -9.36
N LEU A 221 0.94 4.51 -10.20
CA LEU A 221 0.14 4.92 -11.36
C LEU A 221 -0.09 3.77 -12.33
N THR A 222 0.94 3.00 -12.64
CA THR A 222 0.80 1.83 -13.53
C THR A 222 -0.15 0.80 -12.92
N ASN A 223 -0.04 0.53 -11.62
CA ASN A 223 -0.90 -0.45 -10.93
C ASN A 223 -2.37 -0.05 -10.95
N ILE A 224 -2.71 1.21 -10.59
CA ILE A 224 -4.11 1.64 -10.54
C ILE A 224 -4.77 1.65 -11.93
N TYR A 225 -4.04 2.00 -12.98
CA TYR A 225 -4.60 1.98 -14.33
C TYR A 225 -4.58 0.57 -14.94
N THR A 226 -3.62 -0.29 -14.60
CA THR A 226 -3.68 -1.71 -14.99
C THR A 226 -4.89 -2.38 -14.33
N ASP A 227 -5.19 -2.09 -13.07
CA ASP A 227 -6.41 -2.52 -12.40
C ASP A 227 -7.66 -2.01 -13.11
N GLN A 228 -7.73 -0.72 -13.47
CA GLN A 228 -8.86 -0.16 -14.20
C GLN A 228 -9.11 -0.85 -15.54
N TYR A 229 -8.04 -1.11 -16.30
CA TYR A 229 -8.14 -1.69 -17.64
C TYR A 229 -8.43 -3.19 -17.64
N TYR A 230 -8.03 -3.91 -16.59
CA TYR A 230 -8.12 -5.37 -16.51
C TYR A 230 -8.96 -5.87 -15.33
N ARG A 231 -9.93 -5.07 -14.89
CA ARG A 231 -10.82 -5.47 -13.79
C ARG A 231 -11.54 -6.79 -14.08
N GLY A 232 -11.96 -7.00 -15.34
CA GLY A 232 -12.61 -8.21 -15.80
C GLY A 232 -11.70 -9.44 -15.90
N ALA A 233 -10.38 -9.27 -15.89
CA ALA A 233 -9.44 -10.38 -16.01
C ALA A 233 -9.52 -11.36 -14.82
N VAL A 234 -10.14 -10.97 -13.72
CA VAL A 234 -10.34 -11.83 -12.54
C VAL A 234 -11.10 -13.12 -12.90
N GLU A 235 -11.96 -13.09 -13.91
CA GLU A 235 -12.66 -14.28 -14.41
C GLU A 235 -11.73 -15.37 -14.97
N LEU A 236 -10.49 -15.00 -15.38
CA LEU A 236 -9.49 -15.94 -15.88
C LEU A 236 -8.76 -16.69 -14.76
N PHE A 237 -8.73 -16.14 -13.56
CA PHE A 237 -7.87 -16.63 -12.49
C PHE A 237 -8.51 -16.76 -11.11
N HIS A 238 -9.80 -16.47 -10.94
CA HIS A 238 -10.48 -16.87 -9.70
C HIS A 238 -10.52 -18.40 -9.61
N ALA A 239 -10.51 -18.91 -8.37
CA ALA A 239 -10.54 -20.34 -8.16
C ALA A 239 -11.91 -20.93 -8.54
N VAL A 240 -11.90 -22.07 -9.22
CA VAL A 240 -13.11 -22.79 -9.61
C VAL A 240 -13.08 -24.20 -9.04
N ALA A 241 -14.24 -24.86 -8.96
CA ALA A 241 -14.36 -26.22 -8.43
C ALA A 241 -13.36 -27.18 -9.09
N GLY A 242 -12.53 -27.81 -8.28
CA GLY A 242 -11.45 -28.71 -8.70
C GLY A 242 -10.05 -28.07 -8.64
N ASP A 243 -9.92 -26.76 -8.45
CA ASP A 243 -8.62 -26.11 -8.22
C ASP A 243 -8.10 -26.46 -6.82
N TYR A 244 -6.77 -26.52 -6.67
CA TYR A 244 -6.10 -26.85 -5.41
C TYR A 244 -6.38 -25.85 -4.28
N CYS A 245 -6.80 -24.64 -4.65
CA CYS A 245 -7.06 -23.54 -3.72
C CYS A 245 -8.55 -23.16 -3.65
N TYR A 246 -9.44 -23.93 -4.30
CA TYR A 246 -10.87 -23.66 -4.27
C TYR A 246 -11.45 -23.83 -2.88
N ASP A 247 -12.13 -22.81 -2.40
CA ASP A 247 -12.85 -22.80 -1.14
C ASP A 247 -14.37 -22.69 -1.41
N PRO A 248 -15.14 -23.75 -1.15
CA PRO A 248 -16.58 -23.74 -1.44
C PRO A 248 -17.35 -22.71 -0.62
N ASP A 249 -16.86 -22.30 0.54
CA ASP A 249 -17.53 -21.31 1.41
C ASP A 249 -17.35 -19.87 0.87
N ILE A 250 -16.35 -19.64 0.04
CA ILE A 250 -16.01 -18.34 -0.54
C ILE A 250 -16.35 -18.31 -2.04
N ASP A 251 -15.92 -19.33 -2.79
CA ASP A 251 -15.88 -19.29 -4.26
C ASP A 251 -17.16 -19.81 -4.95
N ALA A 252 -17.99 -20.62 -4.24
CA ALA A 252 -19.08 -21.34 -4.89
C ALA A 252 -20.14 -20.45 -5.54
N ASP A 253 -20.48 -19.36 -4.88
CA ASP A 253 -21.52 -18.41 -5.33
C ASP A 253 -20.94 -17.06 -5.77
N TRP A 254 -19.60 -16.90 -5.73
CA TRP A 254 -18.97 -15.66 -6.15
C TRP A 254 -19.05 -15.46 -7.66
N THR A 255 -19.41 -14.25 -8.04
CA THR A 255 -19.41 -13.78 -9.44
C THR A 255 -18.86 -12.37 -9.51
N LEU A 256 -18.12 -12.06 -10.58
CA LEU A 256 -17.57 -10.75 -10.77
C LEU A 256 -18.67 -9.69 -10.96
N ASP A 257 -18.61 -8.64 -10.15
CA ASP A 257 -19.37 -7.40 -10.32
C ASP A 257 -18.40 -6.22 -10.38
N VAL A 258 -18.06 -5.78 -11.58
CA VAL A 258 -17.13 -4.64 -11.79
C VAL A 258 -17.68 -3.32 -11.25
N THR A 259 -18.98 -3.20 -10.98
CA THR A 259 -19.59 -1.99 -10.41
C THR A 259 -19.42 -1.90 -8.90
N ASN A 260 -19.18 -3.02 -8.23
CA ASN A 260 -18.85 -3.07 -6.81
C ASN A 260 -17.33 -3.02 -6.62
N ARG A 261 -16.82 -1.90 -6.09
CA ARG A 261 -15.39 -1.62 -5.95
C ARG A 261 -14.61 -2.62 -5.09
N ASN A 262 -15.31 -3.37 -4.24
CA ASN A 262 -14.71 -4.35 -3.32
C ASN A 262 -15.17 -5.80 -3.60
N ASN A 263 -15.88 -6.06 -4.71
CA ASN A 263 -16.38 -7.41 -5.03
C ASN A 263 -15.25 -8.45 -5.14
N ASP A 264 -14.09 -8.05 -5.62
CA ASP A 264 -12.88 -8.87 -5.76
C ASP A 264 -11.88 -8.67 -4.59
N SER A 265 -12.35 -8.30 -3.41
CA SER A 265 -11.55 -8.38 -2.19
C SER A 265 -11.16 -9.82 -1.87
N SER A 266 -10.01 -10.01 -1.25
CA SER A 266 -9.48 -11.33 -0.87
C SER A 266 -10.36 -12.12 0.10
N SER A 267 -11.32 -11.45 0.75
CA SER A 267 -12.36 -12.07 1.56
C SER A 267 -13.53 -12.67 0.74
N ASN A 268 -13.70 -12.24 -0.50
CA ASN A 268 -14.86 -12.57 -1.32
C ASN A 268 -14.59 -13.64 -2.38
N TYR A 269 -13.33 -13.87 -2.74
CA TYR A 269 -12.96 -14.90 -3.72
C TYR A 269 -11.51 -15.34 -3.51
N THR A 270 -11.17 -16.49 -4.06
CA THR A 270 -9.81 -17.04 -4.00
C THR A 270 -9.10 -16.87 -5.36
N VAL A 271 -7.87 -16.34 -5.33
CA VAL A 271 -7.03 -16.25 -6.53
C VAL A 271 -6.29 -17.56 -6.76
N ASN A 272 -6.47 -18.20 -7.93
CA ASN A 272 -5.57 -19.24 -8.38
C ASN A 272 -4.40 -18.63 -9.15
N MET A 273 -3.25 -18.48 -8.47
CA MET A 273 -2.06 -17.88 -9.06
C MET A 273 -1.50 -18.68 -10.25
N LEU A 274 -1.73 -19.99 -10.32
CA LEU A 274 -1.32 -20.79 -11.49
C LEU A 274 -2.15 -20.42 -12.72
N ARG A 275 -3.47 -20.19 -12.55
CA ARG A 275 -4.33 -19.69 -13.64
C ARG A 275 -3.88 -18.30 -14.10
N PHE A 276 -3.57 -17.40 -13.18
CA PHE A 276 -3.05 -16.07 -13.51
C PHE A 276 -1.76 -16.15 -14.33
N LEU A 277 -0.76 -16.91 -13.87
CA LEU A 277 0.51 -17.07 -14.58
C LEU A 277 0.32 -17.77 -15.94
N LYS A 278 -0.58 -18.76 -16.00
CA LYS A 278 -0.89 -19.43 -17.24
C LYS A 278 -1.59 -18.51 -18.25
N ALA A 279 -2.51 -17.66 -17.81
CA ALA A 279 -3.16 -16.68 -18.68
C ALA A 279 -2.14 -15.69 -19.28
N ILE A 280 -1.08 -15.33 -18.54
CA ILE A 280 0.04 -14.54 -19.07
C ILE A 280 0.86 -15.37 -20.07
N ASP A 281 1.20 -16.61 -19.75
CA ASP A 281 1.98 -17.49 -20.62
C ASP A 281 1.27 -17.78 -21.95
N ASP A 282 -0.03 -18.05 -21.88
CA ASP A 282 -0.90 -18.29 -23.06
C ASP A 282 -1.19 -16.99 -23.85
N GLY A 283 -0.96 -15.81 -23.25
CA GLY A 283 -1.21 -14.52 -23.89
C GLY A 283 -2.66 -14.03 -23.80
N GLU A 284 -3.48 -14.63 -22.93
CA GLU A 284 -4.85 -14.17 -22.63
C GLU A 284 -4.78 -12.85 -21.82
N ILE A 285 -3.75 -12.67 -21.01
CA ILE A 285 -3.35 -11.42 -20.37
C ILE A 285 -2.01 -11.01 -20.98
N SER A 286 -1.99 -9.91 -21.73
CA SER A 286 -0.79 -9.50 -22.47
C SER A 286 -0.60 -7.98 -22.50
N PRO A 287 0.60 -7.49 -22.17
CA PRO A 287 0.97 -6.10 -22.47
C PRO A 287 0.93 -5.77 -23.98
N GLY A 288 0.95 -6.79 -24.84
CA GLY A 288 0.84 -6.63 -26.30
C GLY A 288 -0.58 -6.34 -26.80
N ASP A 289 -1.61 -6.47 -25.97
CA ASP A 289 -2.99 -6.28 -26.37
C ASP A 289 -3.41 -4.79 -26.55
N ALA A 290 -4.62 -4.58 -27.08
CA ALA A 290 -5.14 -3.27 -27.38
C ALA A 290 -5.41 -2.43 -26.10
N LYS A 291 -5.78 -3.07 -24.99
CA LYS A 291 -6.04 -2.39 -23.71
C LYS A 291 -4.76 -1.80 -23.13
N TYR A 292 -3.70 -2.60 -23.02
CA TYR A 292 -2.43 -2.14 -22.47
C TYR A 292 -1.80 -1.06 -23.34
N GLN A 293 -1.86 -1.22 -24.68
CA GLN A 293 -1.39 -0.20 -25.61
C GLN A 293 -2.17 1.12 -25.45
N ALA A 294 -3.50 1.06 -25.26
CA ALA A 294 -4.32 2.24 -25.03
C ALA A 294 -3.96 2.94 -23.71
N MET A 295 -3.77 2.19 -22.65
CA MET A 295 -3.31 2.69 -21.35
C MET A 295 -1.96 3.43 -21.51
N MET A 296 -0.99 2.81 -22.17
CA MET A 296 0.33 3.41 -22.36
C MET A 296 0.31 4.63 -23.28
N ASN A 297 -0.58 4.66 -24.28
CA ASN A 297 -0.82 5.84 -25.11
C ASN A 297 -1.44 6.98 -24.29
N ASN A 298 -2.31 6.70 -23.32
CA ASN A 298 -2.81 7.70 -22.39
C ASN A 298 -1.69 8.27 -21.50
N PHE A 299 -0.79 7.43 -20.97
CA PHE A 299 0.40 7.92 -20.28
C PHE A 299 1.25 8.84 -21.17
N LYS A 300 1.40 8.53 -22.46
CA LYS A 300 2.17 9.37 -23.42
C LYS A 300 1.55 10.74 -23.67
N LYS A 301 0.24 10.94 -23.46
CA LYS A 301 -0.37 12.27 -23.53
C LYS A 301 0.14 13.22 -22.43
N LEU A 302 0.58 12.65 -21.30
CA LEU A 302 1.06 13.39 -20.12
C LEU A 302 2.60 13.37 -20.02
N ILE A 303 3.21 12.23 -20.22
CA ILE A 303 4.63 11.95 -20.01
C ILE A 303 5.31 11.68 -21.37
N PRO A 304 6.42 12.36 -21.71
CA PRO A 304 7.17 13.31 -20.90
C PRO A 304 6.78 14.78 -21.08
N ASP A 305 5.85 15.12 -21.96
CA ASP A 305 5.61 16.49 -22.44
C ASP A 305 5.21 17.47 -21.32
N TYR A 306 4.53 16.98 -20.29
CA TYR A 306 4.07 17.77 -19.14
C TYR A 306 4.78 17.42 -17.84
N THR A 307 5.92 16.71 -17.92
CA THR A 307 6.76 16.44 -16.75
C THR A 307 8.06 17.26 -16.78
N GLN A 308 8.88 17.11 -15.75
CA GLN A 308 10.19 17.78 -15.69
C GLN A 308 11.13 17.28 -16.79
N THR A 309 12.03 18.15 -17.20
CA THR A 309 13.13 17.81 -18.12
C THR A 309 13.97 16.67 -17.52
N ASN A 310 14.42 15.73 -18.34
CA ASN A 310 15.13 14.54 -17.91
C ASN A 310 14.30 13.62 -16.99
N PHE A 311 12.99 13.52 -17.22
CA PHE A 311 12.07 12.68 -16.49
C PHE A 311 12.66 11.29 -16.19
N THR A 312 13.18 10.60 -17.20
CA THR A 312 13.74 9.23 -17.09
C THR A 312 15.03 9.11 -16.25
N SER A 313 15.59 10.22 -15.80
CA SER A 313 16.78 10.26 -14.95
C SER A 313 16.50 10.76 -13.54
N ASN A 314 15.32 11.35 -13.29
CA ASN A 314 14.95 11.87 -11.98
C ASN A 314 14.46 10.75 -11.08
N ASN A 315 14.94 10.75 -9.83
CA ASN A 315 14.43 9.88 -8.80
C ASN A 315 13.20 10.50 -8.09
N TYR A 316 12.60 9.74 -7.20
CA TYR A 316 11.43 10.12 -6.42
C TYR A 316 11.66 11.43 -5.62
N TYR A 317 12.77 11.56 -4.91
CA TYR A 317 13.07 12.77 -4.10
C TYR A 317 13.26 14.02 -4.93
N GLN A 318 13.91 13.90 -6.09
CA GLN A 318 14.08 15.01 -7.01
C GLN A 318 12.73 15.49 -7.56
N ALA A 319 11.81 14.56 -7.76
CA ALA A 319 10.44 14.89 -8.15
C ALA A 319 9.71 15.64 -7.03
N GLU A 320 9.76 15.17 -5.80
CA GLU A 320 9.16 15.85 -4.66
C GLU A 320 9.78 17.23 -4.42
N GLU A 321 11.11 17.36 -4.54
CA GLU A 321 11.76 18.68 -4.39
C GLU A 321 11.32 19.69 -5.45
N ASN A 322 10.98 19.26 -6.67
CA ASN A 322 10.37 20.15 -7.65
C ASN A 322 9.01 20.69 -7.19
N PHE A 323 8.21 19.88 -6.48
CA PHE A 323 6.94 20.31 -5.92
C PHE A 323 7.16 21.27 -4.73
N TRP A 324 8.00 20.87 -3.78
CA TRP A 324 8.28 21.67 -2.58
C TRP A 324 8.95 23.01 -2.88
N SER A 325 9.79 23.08 -3.92
CA SER A 325 10.40 24.33 -4.40
C SER A 325 9.50 25.15 -5.33
N GLN A 326 8.22 24.81 -5.48
CA GLN A 326 7.24 25.47 -6.34
C GLN A 326 7.65 25.53 -7.82
N LYS A 327 8.50 24.62 -8.26
CA LYS A 327 8.84 24.45 -9.69
C LYS A 327 7.79 23.65 -10.43
N ALA A 328 7.12 22.71 -9.72
CA ALA A 328 6.07 21.88 -10.25
C ALA A 328 4.73 22.14 -9.54
N CYS A 329 3.63 21.92 -10.28
CA CYS A 329 2.28 22.11 -9.79
C CYS A 329 1.70 20.85 -9.13
N LEU A 330 1.90 19.67 -9.76
CA LEU A 330 1.32 18.39 -9.34
C LEU A 330 2.42 17.40 -8.93
N VAL A 331 2.10 16.58 -7.93
CA VAL A 331 2.84 15.37 -7.56
C VAL A 331 1.84 14.25 -7.23
N TYR A 332 2.19 12.98 -7.46
CA TYR A 332 1.37 11.82 -7.07
C TYR A 332 2.04 11.10 -5.92
N ASN A 333 1.33 10.93 -4.82
CA ASN A 333 1.86 10.35 -3.59
C ASN A 333 0.75 9.69 -2.75
N THR A 334 1.12 9.00 -1.68
CA THR A 334 0.20 8.49 -0.67
C THR A 334 -0.18 9.58 0.33
N SER A 335 -1.29 9.40 1.07
CA SER A 335 -1.85 10.43 1.95
C SER A 335 -0.99 10.78 3.17
N ASP A 336 0.01 9.96 3.52
CA ASP A 336 1.07 10.34 4.47
C ASP A 336 1.90 11.56 4.01
N PHE A 337 1.79 11.96 2.74
CA PHE A 337 2.33 13.21 2.21
C PHE A 337 1.83 14.47 2.94
N PHE A 338 0.66 14.41 3.57
CA PHE A 338 0.19 15.48 4.46
C PHE A 338 1.15 15.73 5.63
N ASN A 339 1.71 14.68 6.23
CA ASN A 339 2.72 14.82 7.29
C ASN A 339 4.01 15.44 6.76
N THR A 340 4.46 14.98 5.58
CA THR A 340 5.63 15.55 4.91
C THR A 340 5.44 17.05 4.62
N TYR A 341 4.26 17.46 4.17
CA TYR A 341 3.88 18.86 3.96
C TYR A 341 4.04 19.69 5.23
N LYS A 342 3.52 19.21 6.37
CA LYS A 342 3.65 19.91 7.66
C LYS A 342 5.09 20.09 8.09
N GLN A 343 5.90 19.05 7.99
CA GLN A 343 7.32 19.08 8.40
C GLN A 343 8.13 20.04 7.54
N ILE A 344 7.95 19.99 6.22
CA ILE A 344 8.69 20.84 5.29
C ILE A 344 8.37 22.32 5.55
N PHE A 345 7.10 22.64 5.77
CA PHE A 345 6.71 24.02 5.97
C PHE A 345 6.97 24.54 7.39
N ALA A 346 7.04 23.68 8.39
CA ALA A 346 7.52 24.08 9.72
C ALA A 346 8.98 24.58 9.69
N ALA A 347 9.78 24.10 8.73
CA ALA A 347 11.18 24.48 8.55
C ALA A 347 11.41 25.60 7.53
N ARG A 348 10.36 26.08 6.81
CA ARG A 348 10.48 27.09 5.74
C ARG A 348 9.92 28.43 6.15
N PRO A 349 10.47 29.55 5.66
CA PRO A 349 9.88 30.88 5.84
C PRO A 349 8.45 30.93 5.28
N ASP A 350 7.57 31.71 5.89
CA ASP A 350 6.16 31.87 5.47
C ASP A 350 6.01 32.24 3.98
N ALA A 351 6.95 33.04 3.44
CA ALA A 351 6.94 33.45 2.04
C ALA A 351 7.19 32.29 1.03
N GLU A 352 7.72 31.17 1.50
CA GLU A 352 7.96 29.95 0.70
C GLU A 352 6.87 28.90 0.88
N GLN A 353 5.94 29.12 1.79
CA GLN A 353 4.81 28.23 2.04
C GLN A 353 3.70 28.44 1.01
N PHE A 354 2.96 27.39 0.73
CA PHE A 354 1.79 27.43 -0.15
C PHE A 354 0.75 26.40 0.28
N ASP A 355 -0.51 26.65 -0.03
CA ASP A 355 -1.58 25.71 0.22
C ASP A 355 -1.56 24.58 -0.80
N ILE A 356 -1.79 23.35 -0.34
CA ILE A 356 -2.00 22.20 -1.19
C ILE A 356 -3.49 21.88 -1.33
N GLY A 357 -3.85 21.38 -2.51
CA GLY A 357 -5.10 20.66 -2.75
C GLY A 357 -4.77 19.23 -3.16
N PHE A 358 -5.79 18.40 -3.28
CA PHE A 358 -5.63 17.00 -3.63
C PHE A 358 -6.90 16.46 -4.31
N PHE A 359 -6.73 15.37 -5.07
CA PHE A 359 -7.82 14.65 -5.72
C PHE A 359 -7.42 13.21 -6.04
N LEU A 360 -8.41 12.33 -6.18
CA LEU A 360 -8.20 10.96 -6.64
C LEU A 360 -7.74 10.93 -8.10
N ALA A 361 -6.94 9.93 -8.46
CA ALA A 361 -6.53 9.74 -9.86
C ALA A 361 -7.77 9.63 -10.76
N PRO A 362 -7.91 10.50 -11.77
CA PRO A 362 -9.07 10.47 -12.65
C PRO A 362 -9.01 9.27 -13.60
N PRO A 363 -10.16 8.63 -13.94
CA PRO A 363 -10.19 7.47 -14.80
C PRO A 363 -9.73 7.80 -16.24
N MET A 364 -9.05 6.85 -16.85
CA MET A 364 -8.84 6.82 -18.30
C MET A 364 -10.12 6.34 -18.97
N THR A 365 -10.39 6.86 -20.16
CA THR A 365 -11.56 6.49 -20.97
C THR A 365 -11.14 5.86 -22.29
N GLY A 366 -12.03 5.09 -22.90
CA GLY A 366 -11.78 4.42 -24.16
C GLY A 366 -13.04 3.79 -24.73
N THR A 367 -12.95 3.23 -25.93
CA THR A 367 -14.08 2.57 -26.61
C THR A 367 -13.66 1.26 -27.26
N GLY A 368 -14.60 0.31 -27.39
CA GLY A 368 -14.35 -0.96 -28.05
C GLY A 368 -13.29 -1.81 -27.33
N ALA A 369 -12.46 -2.50 -28.09
CA ALA A 369 -11.44 -3.43 -27.54
C ALA A 369 -10.31 -2.75 -26.74
N SER A 370 -10.23 -1.43 -26.78
CA SER A 370 -9.24 -0.64 -26.01
C SER A 370 -9.86 0.10 -24.82
N ALA A 371 -11.13 -0.14 -24.51
CA ALA A 371 -11.79 0.45 -23.35
C ALA A 371 -11.27 -0.20 -22.04
N PRO A 372 -11.14 0.58 -20.95
CA PRO A 372 -10.97 0.00 -19.62
C PRO A 372 -12.23 -0.79 -19.22
N ASP A 373 -12.07 -1.78 -18.34
CA ASP A 373 -13.17 -2.59 -17.82
C ASP A 373 -14.01 -1.84 -16.79
N ALA A 374 -13.42 -0.87 -16.08
CA ALA A 374 -14.11 -0.05 -15.09
C ALA A 374 -14.05 1.45 -15.48
N ASP A 375 -15.09 2.19 -15.10
CA ASP A 375 -15.21 3.64 -15.29
C ASP A 375 -14.64 4.45 -14.11
N TYR A 376 -14.01 3.80 -13.14
CA TYR A 376 -13.36 4.38 -11.97
C TYR A 376 -11.96 3.80 -11.78
N VAL A 377 -11.16 4.48 -10.96
CA VAL A 377 -9.81 4.06 -10.57
C VAL A 377 -9.80 3.76 -9.07
N ARG A 378 -9.25 2.61 -8.68
CA ARG A 378 -8.98 2.29 -7.27
C ARG A 378 -7.62 2.84 -6.85
N SER A 379 -7.38 2.90 -5.55
CA SER A 379 -6.15 3.45 -4.98
C SER A 379 -5.09 2.37 -4.76
N VAL A 380 -3.84 2.76 -4.82
CA VAL A 380 -2.79 2.12 -4.03
C VAL A 380 -2.95 2.63 -2.60
N GLY A 381 -2.95 1.73 -1.64
CA GLY A 381 -3.18 2.09 -0.23
C GLY A 381 -3.57 0.88 0.59
N GLY A 382 -4.41 1.10 1.60
CA GLY A 382 -4.84 0.11 2.58
C GLY A 382 -4.19 0.35 3.93
N ALA A 383 -3.79 -0.71 4.62
CA ALA A 383 -3.18 -0.61 5.94
C ALA A 383 -1.87 0.21 5.92
N TYR A 384 -1.65 0.98 6.99
CA TYR A 384 -0.45 1.76 7.23
C TYR A 384 0.08 1.49 8.65
N GLY A 385 1.42 1.50 8.81
CA GLY A 385 2.09 1.29 10.09
C GLY A 385 2.67 -0.12 10.25
N TYR A 386 1.88 -1.17 10.09
CA TYR A 386 2.31 -2.57 10.17
C TYR A 386 3.10 -2.90 11.44
N TYR A 387 2.45 -2.78 12.60
CA TYR A 387 3.06 -3.05 13.89
C TYR A 387 3.05 -4.54 14.21
N GLY A 388 4.22 -5.12 14.50
CA GLY A 388 4.36 -6.50 14.91
C GLY A 388 5.01 -6.63 16.28
N VAL A 389 4.74 -7.76 16.96
CA VAL A 389 5.29 -8.08 18.28
C VAL A 389 6.41 -9.09 18.12
N VAL A 390 7.59 -8.77 18.63
CA VAL A 390 8.75 -9.69 18.66
C VAL A 390 8.48 -10.82 19.62
N LYS A 391 8.63 -12.05 19.17
CA LYS A 391 8.33 -13.27 19.92
C LYS A 391 9.33 -13.46 21.08
N LYS A 392 8.81 -13.50 22.30
CA LYS A 392 9.51 -13.81 23.55
C LYS A 392 8.76 -14.92 24.31
N ASP A 393 8.93 -15.02 25.60
CA ASP A 393 8.12 -15.94 26.41
C ASP A 393 6.64 -15.53 26.41
N LYS A 394 5.76 -16.50 26.69
CA LYS A 394 4.32 -16.30 26.56
C LYS A 394 3.78 -15.20 27.49
N ALA A 395 4.25 -15.15 28.75
CA ALA A 395 3.73 -14.17 29.71
C ALA A 395 4.07 -12.73 29.26
N HIS A 396 5.29 -12.52 28.75
CA HIS A 396 5.70 -11.25 28.21
C HIS A 396 4.92 -10.90 26.94
N ASN A 397 4.74 -11.88 26.03
CA ASN A 397 3.94 -11.65 24.82
C ASN A 397 2.48 -11.28 25.16
N ASP A 398 1.88 -11.94 26.17
CA ASP A 398 0.50 -11.64 26.60
C ASP A 398 0.39 -10.18 27.10
N LEU A 399 1.36 -9.68 27.84
CA LEU A 399 1.43 -8.27 28.27
C LEU A 399 1.52 -7.31 27.08
N VAL A 400 2.41 -7.59 26.12
CA VAL A 400 2.56 -6.75 24.93
C VAL A 400 1.29 -6.76 24.08
N MET A 401 0.65 -7.92 23.96
CA MET A 401 -0.60 -8.07 23.21
C MET A 401 -1.77 -7.35 23.89
N ASP A 402 -1.83 -7.29 25.20
CA ASP A 402 -2.83 -6.51 25.93
C ASP A 402 -2.66 -5.01 25.65
N PHE A 403 -1.42 -4.51 25.64
CA PHE A 403 -1.15 -3.13 25.19
C PHE A 403 -1.56 -2.90 23.73
N MET A 404 -1.32 -3.84 22.83
CA MET A 404 -1.75 -3.74 21.43
C MET A 404 -3.29 -3.71 21.32
N MET A 405 -4.01 -4.46 22.17
CA MET A 405 -5.47 -4.41 22.26
C MET A 405 -5.98 -3.04 22.76
N PHE A 406 -5.29 -2.43 23.73
CA PHE A 406 -5.59 -1.07 24.18
C PHE A 406 -5.32 -0.04 23.11
N TRP A 407 -4.15 -0.07 22.47
CA TRP A 407 -3.80 0.86 21.39
C TRP A 407 -4.77 0.76 20.21
N GLY A 408 -5.18 -0.47 19.83
CA GLY A 408 -6.19 -0.75 18.81
C GLY A 408 -7.63 -0.70 19.31
N SER A 409 -7.92 -0.09 20.45
CA SER A 409 -9.27 0.21 20.92
C SER A 409 -9.72 1.62 20.52
N LYS A 410 -11.02 1.89 20.62
CA LYS A 410 -11.54 3.24 20.42
C LYS A 410 -10.86 4.25 21.34
N GLU A 411 -10.70 3.93 22.64
CA GLU A 411 -10.04 4.81 23.60
C GLU A 411 -8.59 5.10 23.20
N GLY A 412 -7.82 4.08 22.86
CA GLY A 412 -6.42 4.25 22.43
C GLY A 412 -6.29 5.09 21.16
N GLN A 413 -7.19 4.90 20.20
CA GLN A 413 -7.19 5.67 18.95
C GLN A 413 -7.68 7.11 19.13
N ASP A 414 -8.68 7.35 20.00
CA ASP A 414 -9.11 8.69 20.35
C ASP A 414 -7.99 9.50 21.01
N ILE A 415 -7.19 8.88 21.91
CA ILE A 415 -6.01 9.50 22.52
C ILE A 415 -4.94 9.82 21.46
N TYR A 416 -4.67 8.87 20.56
CA TYR A 416 -3.73 9.07 19.46
C TYR A 416 -4.14 10.26 18.59
N ASN A 417 -5.40 10.29 18.13
CA ASN A 417 -5.96 11.35 17.30
C ASN A 417 -5.95 12.71 18.00
N ALA A 418 -6.31 12.77 19.28
CA ALA A 418 -6.26 14.00 20.09
C ALA A 418 -4.83 14.54 20.20
N SER A 419 -3.83 13.67 20.39
CA SER A 419 -2.43 14.09 20.43
C SER A 419 -1.94 14.60 19.06
N MET A 420 -2.36 13.97 17.95
CA MET A 420 -2.06 14.47 16.60
C MET A 420 -2.68 15.85 16.37
N GLU A 421 -3.92 16.06 16.78
CA GLU A 421 -4.64 17.33 16.65
C GLU A 421 -3.99 18.43 17.50
N GLU A 422 -3.63 18.16 18.75
CA GLU A 422 -2.91 19.11 19.63
C GLU A 422 -1.58 19.58 19.04
N GLN A 423 -0.88 18.68 18.37
CA GLN A 423 0.38 18.99 17.67
C GLN A 423 0.16 19.71 16.33
N GLY A 424 -1.09 19.87 15.88
CA GLY A 424 -1.41 20.36 14.55
C GLY A 424 -0.85 19.48 13.42
N ALA A 425 -0.70 18.19 13.66
CA ALA A 425 -0.18 17.20 12.74
C ALA A 425 -1.30 16.54 11.93
N TYR A 426 -0.92 15.74 10.93
CA TYR A 426 -1.86 14.96 10.12
C TYR A 426 -1.63 13.47 10.32
N THR A 427 -2.71 12.67 10.29
CA THR A 427 -2.63 11.22 10.17
C THR A 427 -2.43 10.82 8.71
N SER A 428 -1.94 9.60 8.47
CA SER A 428 -1.78 9.07 7.10
C SER A 428 -3.12 8.77 6.43
N GLY A 429 -4.18 8.50 7.20
CA GLY A 429 -5.49 8.19 6.65
C GLY A 429 -6.57 8.04 7.70
N ASP A 430 -7.66 7.40 7.33
CA ASP A 430 -8.76 7.09 8.22
C ASP A 430 -8.39 5.92 9.16
N SER A 431 -9.17 5.75 10.23
CA SER A 431 -8.96 4.65 11.18
C SER A 431 -9.41 3.32 10.56
N LEU A 432 -8.65 2.26 10.83
CA LEU A 432 -9.04 0.87 10.57
C LEU A 432 -9.76 0.24 11.78
N ILE A 433 -9.89 0.99 12.89
CA ILE A 433 -10.63 0.56 14.08
C ILE A 433 -12.06 1.05 13.96
N ASN A 434 -13.00 0.12 14.13
CA ASN A 434 -14.43 0.41 14.06
C ASN A 434 -14.85 1.43 15.14
N ASP A 435 -15.83 2.25 14.83
CA ASP A 435 -16.37 3.27 15.73
C ASP A 435 -15.38 4.41 16.13
N VAL A 436 -14.21 4.49 15.46
CA VAL A 436 -13.27 5.60 15.59
C VAL A 436 -13.46 6.59 14.46
N GLU A 437 -13.70 7.84 14.82
CA GLU A 437 -13.82 8.94 13.85
C GLU A 437 -12.56 9.79 13.85
N VAL A 438 -11.88 9.83 12.69
CA VAL A 438 -10.72 10.71 12.50
C VAL A 438 -11.21 12.10 12.09
N PRO A 439 -10.86 13.17 12.84
CA PRO A 439 -11.26 14.53 12.49
C PRO A 439 -10.65 15.01 11.17
N SER A 440 -11.41 15.79 10.39
CA SER A 440 -10.89 16.41 9.14
C SER A 440 -9.76 17.41 9.39
N SER A 441 -9.62 17.91 10.62
CA SER A 441 -8.47 18.74 11.06
C SER A 441 -7.14 18.02 11.00
N ILE A 442 -7.13 16.69 11.16
CA ILE A 442 -5.93 15.84 11.12
C ILE A 442 -5.90 14.89 9.93
N TYR A 443 -7.00 14.72 9.20
CA TYR A 443 -7.04 13.99 7.94
C TYR A 443 -7.81 14.77 6.87
N PRO A 444 -7.13 15.63 6.09
CA PRO A 444 -7.80 16.51 5.13
C PRO A 444 -8.57 15.79 4.02
N ALA A 445 -8.24 14.54 3.72
CA ALA A 445 -8.91 13.75 2.69
C ALA A 445 -10.10 12.91 3.20
N LYS A 446 -10.54 13.11 4.45
CA LYS A 446 -11.62 12.35 5.09
C LYS A 446 -12.92 12.30 4.28
N ASP A 447 -13.28 13.41 3.63
CA ASP A 447 -14.51 13.52 2.85
C ASP A 447 -14.42 12.88 1.45
N ILE A 448 -13.25 12.38 1.07
CA ILE A 448 -13.08 11.60 -0.15
C ILE A 448 -13.56 10.17 0.11
N GLU A 449 -14.60 9.76 -0.62
CA GLU A 449 -15.03 8.35 -0.61
C GLU A 449 -13.86 7.45 -1.03
N PHE A 450 -13.51 6.50 -0.18
CA PHE A 450 -12.43 5.57 -0.46
C PHE A 450 -12.72 4.75 -1.73
N PRO A 451 -11.86 4.80 -2.75
CA PRO A 451 -12.18 4.24 -4.07
C PRO A 451 -11.99 2.72 -4.17
N GLY A 452 -11.63 2.04 -3.09
CA GLY A 452 -11.22 0.64 -3.08
C GLY A 452 -9.73 0.47 -3.38
N LEU A 453 -9.22 -0.75 -3.24
CA LEU A 453 -7.81 -1.08 -3.39
C LEU A 453 -7.53 -1.76 -4.74
N CYS A 454 -6.62 -1.21 -5.53
CA CYS A 454 -6.23 -1.77 -6.82
C CYS A 454 -5.58 -3.16 -6.68
N HIS A 455 -4.94 -3.46 -5.56
CA HIS A 455 -4.28 -4.73 -5.31
C HIS A 455 -5.24 -5.88 -4.89
N ASN A 456 -6.54 -5.61 -4.72
CA ASN A 456 -7.54 -6.67 -4.66
C ASN A 456 -7.57 -7.48 -5.96
N ASN A 457 -7.28 -6.83 -7.10
CA ASN A 457 -7.11 -7.52 -8.38
C ASN A 457 -5.61 -7.78 -8.64
N PRO A 458 -5.18 -9.05 -8.90
CA PRO A 458 -3.81 -9.40 -9.23
C PRO A 458 -3.18 -8.57 -10.34
N MET A 459 -3.96 -8.08 -11.32
CA MET A 459 -3.44 -7.19 -12.36
C MET A 459 -2.89 -5.88 -11.77
N GLY A 460 -3.59 -5.28 -10.82
CA GLY A 460 -3.16 -4.05 -10.15
C GLY A 460 -1.99 -4.23 -9.19
N ASN A 461 -1.69 -5.45 -8.80
CA ASN A 461 -0.64 -5.73 -7.84
C ASN A 461 0.39 -6.76 -8.36
N HIS A 462 -0.07 -7.94 -8.76
CA HIS A 462 0.82 -9.03 -9.16
C HIS A 462 1.46 -8.82 -10.52
N PHE A 463 0.81 -8.15 -11.44
CA PHE A 463 1.38 -7.83 -12.74
C PHE A 463 2.57 -6.87 -12.57
N GLY A 464 2.41 -5.81 -11.78
CA GLY A 464 3.50 -4.93 -11.39
C GLY A 464 4.56 -5.64 -10.54
N ASN A 465 4.14 -6.54 -9.65
CA ASN A 465 5.05 -7.27 -8.76
C ASN A 465 5.77 -8.43 -9.44
N LEU A 466 5.18 -9.10 -10.40
CA LEU A 466 5.91 -10.03 -11.27
C LEU A 466 7.12 -9.32 -11.90
N CYS A 467 6.94 -8.05 -12.28
CA CYS A 467 8.01 -7.20 -12.79
C CYS A 467 9.00 -6.78 -11.70
N ALA A 468 8.54 -6.46 -10.50
CA ALA A 468 9.38 -5.95 -9.40
C ALA A 468 10.14 -7.04 -8.65
N MET A 469 9.54 -8.22 -8.45
CA MET A 469 10.12 -9.30 -7.66
C MET A 469 11.13 -10.15 -8.44
N ASN A 470 10.99 -10.26 -9.75
CA ASN A 470 11.96 -10.93 -10.60
C ASN A 470 13.00 -9.92 -11.09
N GLY A 471 14.24 -10.00 -10.57
CA GLY A 471 15.31 -9.04 -10.88
C GLY A 471 15.58 -8.85 -12.38
N THR A 472 15.48 -9.90 -13.19
CA THR A 472 15.67 -9.82 -14.65
C THR A 472 14.49 -9.11 -15.32
N VAL A 473 13.25 -9.42 -14.93
CA VAL A 473 12.05 -8.76 -15.47
C VAL A 473 12.01 -7.30 -15.06
N SER A 474 12.31 -6.98 -13.79
CA SER A 474 12.36 -5.62 -13.27
C SER A 474 13.36 -4.74 -14.03
N GLN A 475 14.57 -5.26 -14.28
CA GLN A 475 15.59 -4.55 -15.06
C GLN A 475 15.13 -4.30 -16.50
N SER A 476 14.56 -5.31 -17.15
CA SER A 476 14.03 -5.20 -18.51
C SER A 476 12.87 -4.20 -18.56
N TRP A 477 11.96 -4.22 -17.59
CA TRP A 477 10.85 -3.31 -17.48
C TRP A 477 11.33 -1.86 -17.36
N ASN A 478 12.22 -1.56 -16.43
CA ASN A 478 12.79 -0.22 -16.26
C ASN A 478 13.48 0.28 -17.55
N MET A 479 14.24 -0.59 -18.21
CA MET A 479 14.92 -0.27 -19.48
C MET A 479 13.91 0.05 -20.60
N TYR A 480 12.86 -0.76 -20.75
CA TYR A 480 11.87 -0.56 -21.81
C TYR A 480 11.02 0.68 -21.56
N CYS A 481 10.60 0.93 -20.30
CA CYS A 481 9.91 2.16 -19.94
C CYS A 481 10.75 3.40 -20.25
N LYS A 482 12.04 3.37 -19.93
CA LYS A 482 12.94 4.46 -20.27
C LYS A 482 13.00 4.69 -21.78
N GLN A 483 13.20 3.64 -22.59
CA GLN A 483 13.23 3.75 -24.05
C GLN A 483 11.91 4.31 -24.61
N PHE A 484 10.79 3.88 -24.05
CA PHE A 484 9.46 4.32 -24.47
C PHE A 484 9.22 5.81 -24.19
N PHE A 485 9.46 6.26 -22.96
CA PHE A 485 9.26 7.66 -22.59
C PHE A 485 10.32 8.61 -23.17
N ASP A 486 11.53 8.13 -23.44
CA ASP A 486 12.54 8.87 -24.21
C ASP A 486 12.19 8.95 -25.72
N GLY A 487 11.13 8.28 -26.18
CA GLY A 487 10.69 8.30 -27.57
C GLY A 487 11.50 7.43 -28.53
N ASN A 488 12.33 6.52 -28.01
CA ASN A 488 13.20 5.65 -28.81
C ASN A 488 12.45 4.46 -29.43
N VAL A 489 11.28 4.11 -28.90
CA VAL A 489 10.43 3.03 -29.42
C VAL A 489 8.95 3.48 -29.40
N ASP A 490 8.15 2.94 -30.31
CA ASP A 490 6.71 3.13 -30.32
C ASP A 490 6.01 2.23 -29.28
N THR A 491 4.72 2.49 -29.07
CA THR A 491 3.91 1.79 -28.07
C THR A 491 3.84 0.29 -28.34
N ALA A 492 3.66 -0.13 -29.59
CA ALA A 492 3.54 -1.54 -29.95
C ALA A 492 4.86 -2.28 -29.69
N THR A 493 5.98 -1.70 -30.08
CA THR A 493 7.32 -2.27 -29.81
C THR A 493 7.59 -2.38 -28.32
N PHE A 494 7.26 -1.33 -27.54
CA PHE A 494 7.40 -1.32 -26.09
C PHE A 494 6.56 -2.44 -25.46
N CYS A 495 5.27 -2.51 -25.77
CA CYS A 495 4.34 -3.50 -25.20
C CYS A 495 4.75 -4.95 -25.55
N ASN A 496 5.16 -5.20 -26.80
CA ASN A 496 5.66 -6.51 -27.21
C ASN A 496 6.98 -6.91 -26.50
N ASN A 497 7.83 -5.93 -26.19
CA ASN A 497 9.04 -6.19 -25.41
C ASN A 497 8.71 -6.57 -23.97
N LEU A 498 7.73 -5.90 -23.35
CA LEU A 498 7.24 -6.23 -22.01
C LEU A 498 6.63 -7.63 -21.95
N GLU A 499 5.77 -7.99 -22.91
CA GLU A 499 5.17 -9.32 -22.98
C GLU A 499 6.23 -10.42 -23.02
N ARG A 500 7.24 -10.26 -23.88
CA ARG A 500 8.33 -11.23 -23.97
C ARG A 500 9.12 -11.34 -22.67
N ALA A 501 9.39 -10.21 -21.99
CA ALA A 501 10.09 -10.20 -20.71
C ALA A 501 9.29 -10.89 -19.60
N LEU A 502 7.98 -10.67 -19.54
CA LEU A 502 7.09 -11.31 -18.57
C LEU A 502 7.07 -12.82 -18.76
N LYS A 503 6.80 -13.30 -19.98
CA LYS A 503 6.77 -14.74 -20.28
C LYS A 503 8.12 -15.41 -19.97
N ALA A 504 9.23 -14.77 -20.34
CA ALA A 504 10.56 -15.28 -20.04
C ALA A 504 10.88 -15.31 -18.53
N GLY A 505 10.23 -14.46 -17.73
CA GLY A 505 10.44 -14.37 -16.29
C GLY A 505 9.62 -15.37 -15.46
N ILE A 506 8.57 -15.99 -16.02
CA ILE A 506 7.68 -16.91 -15.29
C ILE A 506 8.45 -18.06 -14.62
N PRO A 507 9.39 -18.77 -15.28
CA PRO A 507 10.13 -19.87 -14.64
C PRO A 507 10.91 -19.43 -13.39
N ASP A 508 11.57 -18.27 -13.45
CA ASP A 508 12.30 -17.73 -12.31
C ASP A 508 11.32 -17.31 -11.18
N TYR A 509 10.16 -16.80 -11.54
CA TYR A 509 9.14 -16.44 -10.56
C TYR A 509 8.58 -17.67 -9.82
N LEU A 510 8.27 -18.76 -10.54
CA LEU A 510 7.87 -20.03 -9.92
C LEU A 510 8.93 -20.52 -8.92
N LYS A 511 10.21 -20.37 -9.26
CA LYS A 511 11.31 -20.72 -8.37
C LYS A 511 11.36 -19.86 -7.11
N THR A 512 11.09 -18.56 -7.21
CA THR A 512 11.04 -17.68 -6.02
C THR A 512 9.92 -18.04 -5.05
N LEU A 513 8.85 -18.66 -5.56
CA LEU A 513 7.72 -19.16 -4.78
C LEU A 513 7.95 -20.58 -4.23
N ASN A 514 9.10 -21.22 -4.49
CA ASN A 514 9.35 -22.64 -4.21
C ASN A 514 8.31 -23.57 -4.88
N TRP A 515 7.89 -23.23 -6.09
CA TRP A 515 6.95 -24.00 -6.88
C TRP A 515 7.68 -24.88 -7.93
N ARG A 516 7.04 -25.99 -8.28
CA ARG A 516 7.56 -26.90 -9.31
C ARG A 516 7.66 -26.19 -10.66
N SER A 517 8.70 -26.45 -11.42
CA SER A 517 8.93 -25.83 -12.73
C SER A 517 7.85 -26.20 -13.78
N ASP A 518 7.13 -27.32 -13.57
CA ASP A 518 6.04 -27.80 -14.42
C ASP A 518 4.65 -27.43 -13.88
N ALA A 519 4.55 -26.59 -12.87
CA ALA A 519 3.31 -26.27 -12.17
C ALA A 519 2.21 -25.74 -13.12
N LEU A 520 2.59 -25.00 -14.17
CA LEU A 520 1.62 -24.49 -15.15
C LEU A 520 1.01 -25.56 -16.06
N SER A 521 1.54 -26.80 -16.06
CA SER A 521 0.99 -27.91 -16.85
C SER A 521 -0.37 -28.41 -16.33
N ASP A 522 -0.65 -28.18 -15.03
CA ASP A 522 -1.91 -28.54 -14.38
C ASP A 522 -2.22 -27.56 -13.23
N VAL A 523 -2.99 -26.52 -13.55
CA VAL A 523 -3.35 -25.43 -12.63
C VAL A 523 -4.31 -25.85 -11.50
N THR A 524 -4.80 -27.09 -11.54
CA THR A 524 -5.67 -27.66 -10.50
C THR A 524 -4.89 -28.29 -9.35
N LYS A 525 -3.57 -28.53 -9.53
CA LYS A 525 -2.73 -29.19 -8.53
C LYS A 525 -1.92 -28.19 -7.73
N ASN A 526 -1.74 -28.50 -6.44
CA ASN A 526 -0.87 -27.72 -5.56
C ASN A 526 0.53 -27.58 -6.19
N PRO A 527 1.02 -26.35 -6.39
CA PRO A 527 2.31 -26.08 -7.03
C PRO A 527 3.53 -26.33 -6.16
N SER A 528 3.38 -26.45 -4.85
CA SER A 528 4.50 -26.55 -3.91
C SER A 528 5.39 -27.76 -4.19
N LEU A 529 6.69 -27.59 -3.96
CA LEU A 529 7.71 -28.64 -4.07
C LEU A 529 7.63 -29.66 -2.96
#